data_6f82997526026a28ecca8b641c817c43
#
_entry.id   6f82997526026a28ecca8b641c817c43
#
_cell.length_a   1.000
_cell.length_b   1.000
_cell.length_c   1.000
_cell.angle_alpha   90.00
_cell.angle_beta   90.00
_cell.angle_gamma   90.00
#
_symmetry.space_group_name_H-M   'P 1'
#
loop_
_entity.id
_entity.type
_entity.pdbx_description
1 polymer ?
#
loop_
_entity_poly.entity_id
_entity_poly.type
_entity_poly.pdbx_seq_one_letter_code
_entity_poly.pdbx_strand_id
1 'polypeptide(L)'
;MDSITDRPADGQPAAVGGALPTFLFTDVEGSTRLWEENPAAMRSALARHDSILRSAIASAGGEVVKSTGDGLMAVFAVPMAAVEAGIEAQRALLDEPWPDRCAIRVRMGIHTGDAETRGGDFFGPAVNRTARIMGAGHGGQILISQSTATLIRADLPALTTLRDLGEHRLKDLGRAQRLFQLAHPGLPTEFPPLSTLDLRPNNLPTQTSAFVGREGELRMIRERLDEPDTRLVTLTGPGGAGKTRLAIRAAADQIDRFVDGVFLVDLVTATDSDAVLASIASALGLSEAAERSPIDELRRQLRTQQVLLVLDNFEQVTVAAPVLVDLLADCPGLKLLVTSRQALRVRGENVISVPPLTLPEAADRGSSAAEMSQFEAIQLFVERARAVRSDFRLTDDNAAAVAEICRRLDGLPLAIELATARMNLFSPEALRDRLGDRLKVLGSGARDLPERQQTLRATIDWSYQLLGPSEQRLLELLSLFAGGSVDAVEAVADGLDEPAGTRLDALDGLGSLVDKSLIRQVDSTDGERLPRVVMLETIKA
;
A
#
# COMPACT_ATOMS: atom_id res chain seq x y z
N MET A 1 -2.27 33.38 52.62
CA MET A 1 -2.28 32.09 53.27
C MET A 1 -3.29 31.27 52.52
N ASP A 2 -2.82 30.56 51.54
CA ASP A 2 -3.51 29.38 51.04
C ASP A 2 -2.56 28.71 50.04
N SER A 3 -2.12 27.55 50.45
CA SER A 3 -1.14 26.70 49.80
C SER A 3 -1.73 26.03 48.56
N ILE A 4 -1.20 26.35 47.40
CA ILE A 4 -1.41 25.64 46.17
C ILE A 4 -0.60 24.34 46.24
N THR A 5 -1.28 23.24 46.37
CA THR A 5 -0.68 21.88 46.28
C THR A 5 -0.32 21.59 44.85
N ASP A 6 0.96 21.44 44.66
CA ASP A 6 1.66 20.92 43.48
C ASP A 6 1.13 19.54 43.12
N ARG A 7 0.65 19.37 41.86
CA ARG A 7 0.41 18.05 41.24
C ARG A 7 1.69 17.64 40.54
N PRO A 8 2.25 16.47 40.80
CA PRO A 8 3.34 15.98 40.00
C PRO A 8 2.83 15.63 38.60
N ALA A 9 3.36 16.29 37.60
CA ALA A 9 3.39 15.86 36.22
C ALA A 9 4.35 14.64 36.11
N ASP A 10 4.13 13.84 35.07
CA ASP A 10 5.00 12.80 34.54
C ASP A 10 4.73 11.36 35.00
N GLY A 11 3.68 10.78 34.35
CA GLY A 11 3.67 9.35 34.03
C GLY A 11 4.54 9.08 32.82
N GLN A 12 5.87 9.06 32.98
CA GLN A 12 6.71 8.38 31.99
C GLN A 12 6.45 6.88 32.12
N PRO A 13 6.16 6.15 31.01
CA PRO A 13 6.09 4.69 31.04
C PRO A 13 7.46 4.17 31.48
N ALA A 14 7.46 3.26 32.45
CA ALA A 14 8.66 2.66 33.00
C ALA A 14 9.52 2.08 31.86
N ALA A 15 10.77 2.53 31.76
CA ALA A 15 11.75 1.92 30.87
C ALA A 15 11.85 0.43 31.22
N VAL A 16 11.40 -0.42 30.30
CA VAL A 16 11.49 -1.89 30.40
C VAL A 16 12.99 -2.23 30.34
N GLY A 17 13.60 -2.43 31.50
CA GLY A 17 15.02 -2.72 31.61
C GLY A 17 15.39 -4.00 30.88
N GLY A 18 16.07 -3.89 29.73
CA GLY A 18 16.78 -4.98 29.04
C GLY A 18 15.97 -6.12 28.42
N ALA A 19 14.66 -6.27 28.68
CA ALA A 19 13.79 -7.27 28.09
C ALA A 19 12.97 -6.69 26.93
N LEU A 20 12.74 -7.48 25.88
CA LEU A 20 11.91 -7.08 24.74
C LEU A 20 10.45 -6.92 25.19
N PRO A 21 9.76 -5.83 24.84
CA PRO A 21 8.35 -5.65 25.14
C PRO A 21 7.48 -6.69 24.42
N THR A 22 6.40 -7.08 25.09
CA THR A 22 5.38 -7.95 24.52
C THR A 22 4.11 -7.15 24.30
N PHE A 23 3.59 -7.20 23.09
CA PHE A 23 2.39 -6.48 22.67
C PHE A 23 1.20 -7.43 22.60
N LEU A 24 0.06 -6.97 23.12
CA LEU A 24 -1.26 -7.56 22.92
C LEU A 24 -2.11 -6.58 22.13
N PHE A 25 -2.60 -7.00 20.98
CA PHE A 25 -3.58 -6.27 20.17
C PHE A 25 -4.91 -7.00 20.21
N THR A 26 -5.98 -6.25 20.31
CA THR A 26 -7.35 -6.76 20.28
C THR A 26 -8.18 -6.01 19.25
N ASP A 27 -9.22 -6.67 18.71
CA ASP A 27 -10.13 -6.08 17.75
C ASP A 27 -11.47 -6.84 17.76
N VAL A 28 -12.58 -6.13 17.55
CA VAL A 28 -13.92 -6.73 17.52
C VAL A 28 -14.21 -7.26 16.12
N GLU A 29 -14.46 -8.55 16.01
CA GLU A 29 -14.82 -9.18 14.74
C GLU A 29 -16.16 -8.63 14.22
N GLY A 30 -16.15 -8.10 12.97
CA GLY A 30 -17.38 -7.60 12.32
C GLY A 30 -18.00 -6.36 12.95
N SER A 31 -17.22 -5.53 13.63
CA SER A 31 -17.68 -4.32 14.33
C SER A 31 -18.48 -3.37 13.43
N THR A 32 -18.04 -3.15 12.19
CA THR A 32 -18.75 -2.29 11.22
C THR A 32 -20.20 -2.74 11.04
N ARG A 33 -20.43 -4.02 10.83
CA ARG A 33 -21.78 -4.58 10.70
C ARG A 33 -22.61 -4.39 11.98
N LEU A 34 -22.01 -4.62 13.16
CA LEU A 34 -22.69 -4.42 14.44
C LEU A 34 -23.11 -2.96 14.65
N TRP A 35 -22.27 -2.01 14.22
CA TRP A 35 -22.59 -0.59 14.21
C TRP A 35 -23.73 -0.24 13.26
N GLU A 36 -23.77 -0.83 12.08
CA GLU A 36 -24.83 -0.61 11.08
C GLU A 36 -26.17 -1.19 11.53
N GLU A 37 -26.16 -2.41 12.09
CA GLU A 37 -27.38 -3.12 12.50
C GLU A 37 -28.01 -2.53 13.78
N ASN A 38 -27.22 -2.15 14.79
CA ASN A 38 -27.72 -1.62 16.06
C ASN A 38 -26.73 -0.67 16.77
N PRO A 39 -26.66 0.61 16.37
CA PRO A 39 -25.73 1.57 16.93
C PRO A 39 -25.87 1.82 18.43
N ALA A 40 -27.10 1.70 18.98
CA ALA A 40 -27.36 1.94 20.41
C ALA A 40 -26.85 0.78 21.26
N ALA A 41 -27.15 -0.47 20.88
CA ALA A 41 -26.64 -1.66 21.57
C ALA A 41 -25.11 -1.75 21.46
N MET A 42 -24.54 -1.44 20.27
CA MET A 42 -23.10 -1.47 20.05
C MET A 42 -22.35 -0.49 20.96
N ARG A 43 -22.87 0.72 21.19
CA ARG A 43 -22.25 1.68 22.14
C ARG A 43 -22.15 1.13 23.55
N SER A 44 -23.22 0.51 24.07
CA SER A 44 -23.20 -0.06 25.42
C SER A 44 -22.31 -1.30 25.51
N ALA A 45 -22.36 -2.16 24.47
CA ALA A 45 -21.52 -3.33 24.37
C ALA A 45 -20.03 -2.97 24.29
N LEU A 46 -19.65 -1.97 23.49
CA LEU A 46 -18.26 -1.51 23.37
C LEU A 46 -17.73 -0.92 24.69
N ALA A 47 -18.52 -0.15 25.41
CA ALA A 47 -18.13 0.38 26.71
C ALA A 47 -17.87 -0.74 27.73
N ARG A 48 -18.67 -1.80 27.69
CA ARG A 48 -18.48 -2.98 28.53
C ARG A 48 -17.25 -3.79 28.12
N HIS A 49 -17.07 -4.02 26.83
CA HIS A 49 -15.88 -4.61 26.22
C HIS A 49 -14.59 -3.90 26.70
N ASP A 50 -14.53 -2.57 26.57
CA ASP A 50 -13.37 -1.79 27.01
C ASP A 50 -13.08 -1.95 28.51
N SER A 51 -14.12 -2.00 29.34
CA SER A 51 -13.98 -2.22 30.78
C SER A 51 -13.39 -3.59 31.09
N ILE A 52 -13.85 -4.64 30.41
CA ILE A 52 -13.35 -6.03 30.59
C ILE A 52 -11.88 -6.10 30.18
N LEU A 53 -11.53 -5.62 28.97
CA LEU A 53 -10.16 -5.68 28.49
C LEU A 53 -9.19 -4.89 29.36
N ARG A 54 -9.55 -3.65 29.74
CA ARG A 54 -8.70 -2.84 30.63
C ARG A 54 -8.49 -3.48 31.99
N SER A 55 -9.53 -4.11 32.56
CA SER A 55 -9.41 -4.83 33.83
C SER A 55 -8.44 -6.00 33.72
N ALA A 56 -8.59 -6.86 32.71
CA ALA A 56 -7.72 -8.02 32.51
C ALA A 56 -6.26 -7.62 32.25
N ILE A 57 -6.04 -6.58 31.43
CA ILE A 57 -4.70 -6.05 31.15
C ILE A 57 -4.05 -5.51 32.44
N ALA A 58 -4.77 -4.71 33.22
CA ALA A 58 -4.24 -4.12 34.45
C ALA A 58 -3.98 -5.19 35.52
N SER A 59 -4.86 -6.18 35.68
CA SER A 59 -4.70 -7.30 36.65
C SER A 59 -3.43 -8.11 36.36
N ALA A 60 -3.05 -8.26 35.09
CA ALA A 60 -1.83 -8.93 34.67
C ALA A 60 -0.58 -8.01 34.64
N GLY A 61 -0.69 -6.77 35.10
CA GLY A 61 0.43 -5.81 35.12
C GLY A 61 0.81 -5.25 33.75
N GLY A 62 -0.11 -5.27 32.80
CA GLY A 62 0.04 -4.64 31.49
C GLY A 62 -0.42 -3.19 31.49
N GLU A 63 0.03 -2.43 30.50
CA GLU A 63 -0.36 -1.04 30.27
C GLU A 63 -1.08 -0.90 28.93
N VAL A 64 -2.25 -0.25 28.93
CA VAL A 64 -2.96 0.10 27.69
C VAL A 64 -2.32 1.34 27.08
N VAL A 65 -1.68 1.18 25.92
CA VAL A 65 -0.97 2.23 25.22
C VAL A 65 -1.97 3.15 24.47
N LYS A 66 -2.89 2.54 23.72
CA LYS A 66 -3.91 3.29 22.97
C LYS A 66 -5.12 2.43 22.63
N SER A 67 -6.24 3.11 22.34
CA SER A 67 -7.41 2.52 21.70
C SER A 67 -7.32 2.70 20.19
N THR A 68 -7.70 1.67 19.44
CA THR A 68 -7.71 1.64 17.97
C THR A 68 -9.15 1.63 17.40
N GLY A 69 -10.04 2.36 18.06
CA GLY A 69 -11.47 2.39 17.75
C GLY A 69 -12.24 1.35 18.56
N ASP A 70 -12.39 0.16 18.05
CA ASP A 70 -13.05 -1.00 18.65
C ASP A 70 -12.07 -2.06 19.21
N GLY A 71 -10.79 -1.71 19.30
CA GLY A 71 -9.74 -2.54 19.86
C GLY A 71 -8.79 -1.77 20.77
N LEU A 72 -7.89 -2.50 21.42
CA LEU A 72 -6.86 -1.96 22.30
C LEU A 72 -5.48 -2.47 21.92
N MET A 73 -4.49 -1.60 22.09
CA MET A 73 -3.07 -1.96 22.10
C MET A 73 -2.55 -1.90 23.53
N ALA A 74 -2.03 -2.99 24.02
CA ALA A 74 -1.40 -3.07 25.35
C ALA A 74 0.04 -3.57 25.26
N VAL A 75 0.87 -3.19 26.23
CA VAL A 75 2.26 -3.60 26.37
C VAL A 75 2.51 -4.25 27.72
N PHE A 76 3.36 -5.27 27.73
CA PHE A 76 3.75 -6.03 28.92
C PHE A 76 5.26 -6.19 28.96
N ALA A 77 5.83 -6.13 30.15
CA ALA A 77 7.24 -6.42 30.39
C ALA A 77 7.54 -7.93 30.34
N VAL A 78 6.54 -8.78 30.64
CA VAL A 78 6.67 -10.24 30.71
C VAL A 78 5.73 -10.88 29.70
N PRO A 79 6.22 -11.74 28.80
CA PRO A 79 5.39 -12.38 27.77
C PRO A 79 4.22 -13.21 28.35
N MET A 80 4.44 -13.87 29.47
CA MET A 80 3.42 -14.69 30.14
C MET A 80 2.25 -13.85 30.66
N ALA A 81 2.52 -12.64 31.16
CA ALA A 81 1.48 -11.73 31.63
C ALA A 81 0.51 -11.32 30.50
N ALA A 82 1.01 -11.15 29.26
CA ALA A 82 0.16 -10.91 28.11
C ALA A 82 -0.76 -12.11 27.78
N VAL A 83 -0.27 -13.33 27.97
CA VAL A 83 -1.05 -14.56 27.78
C VAL A 83 -2.15 -14.69 28.85
N GLU A 84 -1.82 -14.46 30.11
CA GLU A 84 -2.77 -14.46 31.22
C GLU A 84 -3.86 -13.43 31.06
N ALA A 85 -3.49 -12.20 30.68
CA ALA A 85 -4.44 -11.14 30.34
C ALA A 85 -5.38 -11.56 29.19
N GLY A 86 -4.83 -12.17 28.13
CA GLY A 86 -5.62 -12.66 27.00
C GLY A 86 -6.63 -13.75 27.39
N ILE A 87 -6.23 -14.71 28.22
CA ILE A 87 -7.11 -15.80 28.71
C ILE A 87 -8.22 -15.21 29.59
N GLU A 88 -7.87 -14.35 30.55
CA GLU A 88 -8.84 -13.74 31.47
C GLU A 88 -9.85 -12.88 30.70
N ALA A 89 -9.36 -12.04 29.78
CA ALA A 89 -10.21 -11.22 28.95
C ALA A 89 -11.18 -12.05 28.09
N GLN A 90 -10.70 -13.09 27.40
CA GLN A 90 -11.57 -13.93 26.57
C GLN A 90 -12.62 -14.67 27.38
N ARG A 91 -12.29 -15.15 28.58
CA ARG A 91 -13.26 -15.79 29.50
C ARG A 91 -14.34 -14.80 29.94
N ALA A 92 -13.92 -13.62 30.40
CA ALA A 92 -14.87 -12.58 30.81
C ALA A 92 -15.77 -12.10 29.65
N LEU A 93 -15.25 -12.03 28.43
CA LEU A 93 -16.04 -11.70 27.24
C LEU A 93 -17.04 -12.79 26.86
N LEU A 94 -16.69 -14.07 27.07
CA LEU A 94 -17.59 -15.20 26.85
C LEU A 94 -18.74 -15.27 27.89
N ASP A 95 -18.45 -14.94 29.12
CA ASP A 95 -19.41 -14.98 30.23
C ASP A 95 -20.31 -13.73 30.31
N GLU A 96 -19.96 -12.68 29.50
CA GLU A 96 -20.71 -11.42 29.52
C GLU A 96 -22.09 -11.56 28.88
N PRO A 97 -23.17 -11.11 29.56
CA PRO A 97 -24.52 -11.08 28.99
C PRO A 97 -24.67 -9.90 27.99
N TRP A 98 -24.27 -10.13 26.76
CA TRP A 98 -24.34 -9.13 25.70
C TRP A 98 -25.78 -8.73 25.36
N PRO A 99 -26.03 -7.48 24.94
CA PRO A 99 -27.35 -7.07 24.42
C PRO A 99 -27.80 -7.95 23.25
N ASP A 100 -29.10 -8.13 23.11
CA ASP A 100 -29.70 -8.91 22.03
C ASP A 100 -29.15 -8.49 20.66
N ARG A 101 -28.68 -9.46 19.88
CA ARG A 101 -28.07 -9.30 18.55
C ARG A 101 -26.78 -8.46 18.51
N CYS A 102 -26.12 -8.23 19.67
CA CYS A 102 -24.87 -7.46 19.73
C CYS A 102 -23.82 -8.20 20.57
N ALA A 103 -23.68 -9.50 20.39
CA ALA A 103 -22.62 -10.29 21.03
C ALA A 103 -21.26 -9.92 20.43
N ILE A 104 -20.39 -9.31 21.24
CA ILE A 104 -19.02 -8.96 20.84
C ILE A 104 -18.12 -10.19 20.93
N ARG A 105 -17.40 -10.46 19.85
CA ARG A 105 -16.32 -11.44 19.79
C ARG A 105 -15.02 -10.75 19.46
N VAL A 106 -13.98 -10.99 20.25
CA VAL A 106 -12.70 -10.28 20.14
C VAL A 106 -11.61 -11.22 19.65
N ARG A 107 -10.93 -10.85 18.58
CA ARG A 107 -9.71 -11.50 18.12
C ARG A 107 -8.50 -10.86 18.79
N MET A 108 -7.50 -11.68 19.15
CA MET A 108 -6.32 -11.24 19.88
C MET A 108 -5.04 -11.73 19.23
N GLY A 109 -4.01 -10.87 19.20
CA GLY A 109 -2.68 -11.21 18.73
C GLY A 109 -1.61 -10.84 19.74
N ILE A 110 -0.67 -11.74 20.02
CA ILE A 110 0.43 -11.53 20.97
C ILE A 110 1.78 -11.72 20.26
N HIS A 111 2.66 -10.71 20.38
CA HIS A 111 3.99 -10.77 19.82
C HIS A 111 5.01 -10.07 20.73
N THR A 112 6.20 -10.68 20.87
CA THR A 112 7.36 -10.12 21.59
C THR A 112 8.41 -9.70 20.59
N GLY A 113 8.84 -8.44 20.64
CA GLY A 113 9.84 -7.93 19.72
C GLY A 113 10.21 -6.47 20.03
N ASP A 114 11.27 -6.00 19.37
CA ASP A 114 11.80 -4.66 19.55
C ASP A 114 10.89 -3.59 18.94
N ALA A 115 10.75 -2.46 19.64
CA ALA A 115 9.95 -1.31 19.22
C ALA A 115 10.57 0.00 19.70
N GLU A 116 10.44 1.04 18.89
CA GLU A 116 10.82 2.40 19.26
C GLU A 116 9.73 3.06 20.11
N THR A 117 10.12 3.71 21.20
CA THR A 117 9.19 4.50 22.03
C THR A 117 9.34 5.98 21.69
N ARG A 118 8.22 6.65 21.36
CA ARG A 118 8.18 8.09 21.09
C ARG A 118 6.94 8.69 21.74
N GLY A 119 7.12 9.68 22.65
CA GLY A 119 5.99 10.37 23.28
C GLY A 119 5.02 9.46 24.02
N GLY A 120 5.48 8.34 24.58
CA GLY A 120 4.63 7.35 25.27
C GLY A 120 3.91 6.35 24.35
N ASP A 121 4.12 6.42 23.03
CA ASP A 121 3.61 5.43 22.06
C ASP A 121 4.76 4.54 21.52
N PHE A 122 4.41 3.37 21.00
CA PHE A 122 5.34 2.39 20.43
C PHE A 122 5.19 2.32 18.91
N PHE A 123 6.33 2.26 18.21
CA PHE A 123 6.40 2.19 16.76
C PHE A 123 7.39 1.11 16.30
N GLY A 124 7.19 0.60 15.10
CA GLY A 124 8.15 -0.28 14.45
C GLY A 124 7.62 -1.66 14.08
N PRO A 125 8.50 -2.55 13.63
CA PRO A 125 8.12 -3.84 13.06
C PRO A 125 7.35 -4.76 14.01
N ALA A 126 7.64 -4.71 15.33
CA ALA A 126 6.95 -5.57 16.30
C ALA A 126 5.48 -5.16 16.47
N VAL A 127 5.20 -3.85 16.52
CA VAL A 127 3.84 -3.30 16.62
C VAL A 127 3.01 -3.70 15.39
N ASN A 128 3.56 -3.49 14.19
CA ASN A 128 2.91 -3.85 12.94
C ASN A 128 2.67 -5.37 12.85
N ARG A 129 3.65 -6.18 13.25
CA ARG A 129 3.52 -7.64 13.26
C ARG A 129 2.42 -8.11 14.19
N THR A 130 2.32 -7.54 15.40
CA THR A 130 1.25 -7.87 16.35
C THR A 130 -0.13 -7.59 15.76
N ALA A 131 -0.31 -6.44 15.12
CA ALA A 131 -1.55 -6.07 14.44
C ALA A 131 -1.92 -7.08 13.33
N ARG A 132 -0.94 -7.55 12.55
CA ARG A 132 -1.17 -8.53 11.46
C ARG A 132 -1.49 -9.93 12.00
N ILE A 133 -0.85 -10.33 13.11
CA ILE A 133 -1.18 -11.59 13.79
C ILE A 133 -2.61 -11.54 14.29
N MET A 134 -3.01 -10.49 15.01
CA MET A 134 -4.38 -10.27 15.47
C MET A 134 -5.38 -10.30 14.32
N GLY A 135 -5.11 -9.57 13.22
CA GLY A 135 -5.98 -9.51 12.04
C GLY A 135 -6.17 -10.86 11.33
N ALA A 136 -5.27 -11.83 11.49
CA ALA A 136 -5.39 -13.16 10.90
C ALA A 136 -6.33 -14.08 11.71
N GLY A 137 -6.65 -13.74 12.96
CA GLY A 137 -7.48 -14.53 13.85
C GLY A 137 -8.98 -14.26 13.72
N HIS A 138 -9.75 -15.08 14.41
CA HIS A 138 -11.21 -15.01 14.53
C HIS A 138 -11.64 -14.53 15.91
N GLY A 139 -12.86 -14.05 16.04
CA GLY A 139 -13.43 -13.63 17.31
C GLY A 139 -13.47 -14.78 18.34
N GLY A 140 -12.86 -14.56 19.50
CA GLY A 140 -12.64 -15.56 20.54
C GLY A 140 -11.28 -16.28 20.45
N GLN A 141 -10.49 -16.02 19.39
CA GLN A 141 -9.19 -16.65 19.17
C GLN A 141 -8.04 -15.80 19.70
N ILE A 142 -7.03 -16.45 20.30
CA ILE A 142 -5.77 -15.82 20.71
C ILE A 142 -4.65 -16.43 19.87
N LEU A 143 -4.01 -15.62 19.04
CA LEU A 143 -2.87 -16.00 18.21
C LEU A 143 -1.56 -15.50 18.81
N ILE A 144 -0.55 -16.34 18.74
CA ILE A 144 0.78 -16.09 19.32
C ILE A 144 1.84 -16.29 18.25
N SER A 145 2.80 -15.36 18.16
CA SER A 145 3.96 -15.50 17.28
C SER A 145 4.96 -16.53 17.75
N GLN A 146 5.81 -17.05 16.85
CA GLN A 146 6.92 -17.94 17.19
C GLN A 146 7.84 -17.36 18.27
N SER A 147 8.18 -16.05 18.20
CA SER A 147 9.05 -15.41 19.20
C SER A 147 8.45 -15.47 20.61
N THR A 148 7.18 -15.12 20.75
CA THR A 148 6.48 -15.21 22.03
C THR A 148 6.32 -16.67 22.46
N ALA A 149 5.90 -17.56 21.56
CA ALA A 149 5.72 -18.99 21.86
C ALA A 149 7.00 -19.63 22.42
N THR A 150 8.16 -19.26 21.89
CA THR A 150 9.46 -19.74 22.38
C THR A 150 9.72 -19.31 23.83
N LEU A 151 9.34 -18.09 24.18
CA LEU A 151 9.58 -17.53 25.52
C LEU A 151 8.65 -18.09 26.60
N ILE A 152 7.41 -18.46 26.23
CA ILE A 152 6.38 -18.87 27.18
C ILE A 152 6.20 -20.40 27.31
N ARG A 153 6.77 -21.16 26.37
CA ARG A 153 6.49 -22.62 26.25
C ARG A 153 6.76 -23.42 27.52
N ALA A 154 7.78 -23.03 28.28
CA ALA A 154 8.17 -23.73 29.52
C ALA A 154 7.26 -23.40 30.72
N ASP A 155 6.60 -22.25 30.71
CA ASP A 155 5.92 -21.65 31.85
C ASP A 155 4.40 -21.52 31.63
N LEU A 156 3.82 -22.22 30.64
CA LEU A 156 2.38 -22.14 30.35
C LEU A 156 1.53 -22.49 31.56
N PRO A 157 0.43 -21.74 31.81
CA PRO A 157 -0.53 -22.06 32.85
C PRO A 157 -1.07 -23.49 32.72
N ALA A 158 -1.48 -24.08 33.84
CA ALA A 158 -2.04 -25.42 33.85
C ALA A 158 -3.17 -25.57 32.83
N LEU A 159 -3.17 -26.69 32.10
CA LEU A 159 -4.16 -27.04 31.07
C LEU A 159 -4.12 -26.12 29.83
N THR A 160 -3.19 -25.20 29.74
CA THR A 160 -2.98 -24.33 28.56
C THR A 160 -1.98 -24.99 27.61
N THR A 161 -2.28 -24.99 26.32
CA THR A 161 -1.39 -25.53 25.27
C THR A 161 -1.27 -24.59 24.09
N LEU A 162 -0.17 -24.71 23.33
CA LEU A 162 0.04 -24.00 22.06
C LEU A 162 -0.17 -24.98 20.90
N ARG A 163 -1.27 -24.83 20.18
CA ARG A 163 -1.53 -25.55 18.94
C ARG A 163 -0.75 -24.86 17.81
N ASP A 164 0.16 -25.57 17.19
CA ASP A 164 0.91 -25.07 16.04
C ASP A 164 -0.02 -25.02 14.81
N LEU A 165 -0.16 -23.83 14.24
CA LEU A 165 -0.98 -23.61 13.05
C LEU A 165 -0.15 -23.61 11.75
N GLY A 166 1.19 -23.73 11.86
CA GLY A 166 2.09 -23.70 10.72
C GLY A 166 2.58 -22.31 10.34
N GLU A 167 3.15 -22.23 9.15
CA GLU A 167 3.67 -20.97 8.57
C GLU A 167 2.60 -20.30 7.71
N HIS A 168 2.39 -19.01 7.92
CA HIS A 168 1.39 -18.22 7.24
C HIS A 168 1.98 -16.92 6.70
N ARG A 169 1.59 -16.56 5.49
CA ARG A 169 1.88 -15.25 4.92
C ARG A 169 0.87 -14.25 5.45
N LEU A 170 1.34 -13.36 6.31
CA LEU A 170 0.54 -12.25 6.81
C LEU A 170 0.72 -11.03 5.91
N LYS A 171 -0.34 -10.27 5.79
CA LYS A 171 -0.37 -9.01 5.04
C LYS A 171 0.78 -8.11 5.49
N ASP A 172 1.50 -7.49 4.52
CA ASP A 172 2.62 -6.56 4.75
C ASP A 172 3.87 -7.13 5.44
N LEU A 173 3.94 -8.42 5.69
CA LEU A 173 5.13 -9.06 6.22
C LEU A 173 5.86 -9.81 5.10
N GLY A 174 7.11 -9.42 4.84
CA GLY A 174 7.93 -9.98 3.75
C GLY A 174 8.34 -11.45 3.93
N ARG A 175 8.09 -12.05 5.11
CA ARG A 175 8.40 -13.46 5.41
C ARG A 175 7.21 -14.14 6.06
N ALA A 176 6.98 -15.41 5.72
CA ALA A 176 6.00 -16.24 6.41
C ALA A 176 6.26 -16.26 7.92
N GLN A 177 5.19 -16.26 8.70
CA GLN A 177 5.22 -16.27 10.17
C GLN A 177 4.64 -17.57 10.67
N ARG A 178 5.37 -18.27 11.53
CA ARG A 178 4.81 -19.43 12.25
C ARG A 178 3.95 -18.94 13.37
N LEU A 179 2.69 -19.37 13.38
CA LEU A 179 1.67 -18.95 14.32
C LEU A 179 1.21 -20.11 15.19
N PHE A 180 0.86 -19.76 16.42
CA PHE A 180 0.30 -20.70 17.40
C PHE A 180 -1.04 -20.16 17.89
N GLN A 181 -2.00 -21.07 18.05
CA GLN A 181 -3.23 -20.78 18.78
C GLN A 181 -3.06 -21.16 20.24
N LEU A 182 -3.43 -20.25 21.13
CA LEU A 182 -3.54 -20.56 22.54
C LEU A 182 -4.83 -21.38 22.79
N ALA A 183 -4.69 -22.58 23.27
CA ALA A 183 -5.81 -23.45 23.65
C ALA A 183 -5.90 -23.57 25.18
N HIS A 184 -7.09 -23.27 25.74
CA HIS A 184 -7.39 -23.34 27.17
C HIS A 184 -8.79 -23.93 27.37
N PRO A 185 -9.05 -24.79 28.36
CA PRO A 185 -10.33 -25.49 28.52
C PRO A 185 -11.57 -24.59 28.67
N GLY A 186 -11.38 -23.35 29.09
CA GLY A 186 -12.47 -22.37 29.21
C GLY A 186 -12.69 -21.52 27.98
N LEU A 187 -12.02 -21.80 26.85
CA LEU A 187 -12.10 -21.03 25.62
C LEU A 187 -12.43 -21.93 24.42
N PRO A 188 -13.05 -21.37 23.34
CA PRO A 188 -13.19 -22.08 22.09
C PRO A 188 -11.85 -22.54 21.55
N THR A 189 -11.76 -23.74 21.00
CA THR A 189 -10.53 -24.31 20.43
C THR A 189 -10.61 -24.55 18.93
N GLU A 190 -11.82 -24.67 18.39
CA GLU A 190 -12.04 -24.88 16.97
C GLU A 190 -12.46 -23.59 16.29
N PHE A 191 -11.69 -23.18 15.30
CA PHE A 191 -11.91 -21.98 14.49
C PHE A 191 -11.79 -22.32 13.01
N PRO A 192 -12.40 -21.52 12.13
CA PRO A 192 -12.10 -21.61 10.70
C PRO A 192 -10.59 -21.44 10.47
N PRO A 193 -10.10 -21.81 9.28
CA PRO A 193 -8.72 -21.50 8.91
C PRO A 193 -8.43 -20.00 9.05
N LEU A 194 -7.17 -19.65 9.41
CA LEU A 194 -6.77 -18.25 9.62
C LEU A 194 -6.99 -17.39 8.38
N SER A 195 -7.42 -16.14 8.55
CA SER A 195 -7.56 -15.14 7.48
C SER A 195 -6.17 -14.66 7.03
N THR A 196 -5.46 -15.50 6.29
CA THR A 196 -4.11 -15.23 5.77
C THR A 196 -4.10 -15.21 4.25
N LEU A 197 -3.04 -14.67 3.66
CA LEU A 197 -2.87 -14.64 2.20
C LEU A 197 -2.87 -16.06 1.57
N ASP A 198 -2.56 -17.07 2.37
CA ASP A 198 -2.47 -18.47 1.90
C ASP A 198 -3.83 -19.17 1.76
N LEU A 199 -4.90 -18.61 2.34
CA LEU A 199 -6.24 -19.24 2.34
C LEU A 199 -7.10 -18.93 1.13
N ARG A 200 -6.87 -17.79 0.50
CA ARG A 200 -7.55 -17.41 -0.74
C ARG A 200 -6.63 -17.68 -1.91
N PRO A 201 -7.13 -18.28 -2.99
CA PRO A 201 -6.30 -18.46 -4.18
C PRO A 201 -5.74 -17.12 -4.62
N ASN A 202 -4.43 -16.99 -4.70
CA ASN A 202 -3.78 -15.80 -5.19
C ASN A 202 -2.36 -16.09 -5.68
N ASN A 203 -1.87 -15.26 -6.58
CA ASN A 203 -0.52 -15.28 -7.09
C ASN A 203 0.22 -13.95 -6.83
N LEU A 204 -0.25 -13.14 -5.86
CA LEU A 204 0.35 -11.85 -5.56
C LEU A 204 1.79 -12.02 -5.06
N PRO A 205 2.75 -11.29 -5.64
CA PRO A 205 4.13 -11.36 -5.21
C PRO A 205 4.31 -10.77 -3.81
N THR A 206 5.17 -11.38 -3.01
CA THR A 206 5.55 -10.84 -1.72
C THR A 206 6.33 -9.54 -1.91
N GLN A 207 5.85 -8.44 -1.33
CA GLN A 207 6.58 -7.18 -1.34
C GLN A 207 7.72 -7.24 -0.31
N THR A 208 8.96 -7.25 -0.79
CA THR A 208 10.16 -7.38 0.06
C THR A 208 10.60 -6.08 0.71
N SER A 209 10.05 -4.95 0.28
CA SER A 209 10.38 -3.62 0.80
C SER A 209 9.14 -2.90 1.31
N ALA A 210 9.29 -2.06 2.35
CA ALA A 210 8.18 -1.32 2.94
C ALA A 210 7.44 -0.45 1.90
N PHE A 211 6.13 -0.38 2.04
CA PHE A 211 5.28 0.49 1.25
C PHE A 211 5.15 1.83 1.99
N VAL A 212 5.43 2.93 1.32
CA VAL A 212 5.47 4.27 1.91
C VAL A 212 4.37 5.13 1.33
N GLY A 213 3.58 5.76 2.21
CA GLY A 213 2.53 6.71 1.85
C GLY A 213 1.34 6.08 1.11
N ARG A 214 0.65 6.89 0.31
CA ARG A 214 -0.46 6.48 -0.56
C ARG A 214 -1.74 6.06 0.16
N GLU A 215 -1.93 6.47 1.43
CA GLU A 215 -3.14 6.14 2.18
C GLU A 215 -4.40 6.70 1.51
N GLY A 216 -4.29 7.86 0.86
CA GLY A 216 -5.36 8.48 0.09
C GLY A 216 -5.79 7.63 -1.10
N GLU A 217 -4.82 7.24 -1.93
CA GLU A 217 -5.06 6.43 -3.12
C GLU A 217 -5.54 5.01 -2.75
N LEU A 218 -4.97 4.39 -1.72
CA LEU A 218 -5.44 3.09 -1.21
C LEU A 218 -6.90 3.17 -0.74
N ARG A 219 -7.27 4.25 -0.07
CA ARG A 219 -8.66 4.47 0.36
C ARG A 219 -9.57 4.63 -0.84
N MET A 220 -9.22 5.47 -1.82
CA MET A 220 -10.02 5.65 -3.04
C MET A 220 -10.19 4.33 -3.81
N ILE A 221 -9.13 3.54 -3.97
CA ILE A 221 -9.21 2.23 -4.64
C ILE A 221 -10.16 1.31 -3.88
N ARG A 222 -10.05 1.26 -2.54
CA ARG A 222 -10.93 0.47 -1.70
C ARG A 222 -12.38 0.88 -1.86
N GLU A 223 -12.68 2.16 -1.71
CA GLU A 223 -14.04 2.71 -1.86
C GLU A 223 -14.64 2.35 -3.22
N ARG A 224 -13.88 2.51 -4.30
CA ARG A 224 -14.34 2.13 -5.65
C ARG A 224 -14.54 0.63 -5.81
N LEU A 225 -13.65 -0.19 -5.29
CA LEU A 225 -13.81 -1.66 -5.33
C LEU A 225 -14.95 -2.13 -4.41
N ASP A 226 -15.32 -1.33 -3.39
CA ASP A 226 -16.42 -1.63 -2.48
C ASP A 226 -17.80 -1.34 -3.12
N GLU A 227 -17.88 -0.40 -4.05
CA GLU A 227 -19.09 -0.09 -4.79
C GLU A 227 -19.55 -1.30 -5.64
N PRO A 228 -20.83 -1.77 -5.51
CA PRO A 228 -21.32 -2.93 -6.27
C PRO A 228 -21.25 -2.72 -7.79
N ASP A 229 -21.54 -1.52 -8.25
CA ASP A 229 -21.63 -1.19 -9.68
C ASP A 229 -20.26 -0.89 -10.31
N THR A 230 -19.24 -0.60 -9.49
CA THR A 230 -17.88 -0.36 -9.96
C THR A 230 -17.15 -1.70 -10.13
N ARG A 231 -16.90 -2.09 -11.40
CA ARG A 231 -16.24 -3.35 -11.73
C ARG A 231 -14.93 -3.22 -12.50
N LEU A 232 -14.63 -2.02 -12.98
CA LEU A 232 -13.38 -1.69 -13.68
C LEU A 232 -12.77 -0.43 -13.08
N VAL A 233 -11.62 -0.58 -12.44
CA VAL A 233 -10.82 0.52 -11.89
C VAL A 233 -9.49 0.56 -12.60
N THR A 234 -9.14 1.70 -13.18
CA THR A 234 -7.88 1.91 -13.89
C THR A 234 -7.00 2.90 -13.14
N LEU A 235 -5.82 2.45 -12.73
CA LEU A 235 -4.79 3.30 -12.13
C LEU A 235 -3.93 3.90 -13.23
N THR A 236 -4.02 5.21 -13.41
CA THR A 236 -3.23 5.94 -14.42
C THR A 236 -2.11 6.75 -13.78
N GLY A 237 -1.06 7.05 -14.52
CA GLY A 237 0.04 7.89 -14.03
C GLY A 237 1.37 7.62 -14.74
N PRO A 238 2.39 8.45 -14.49
CA PRO A 238 3.67 8.37 -15.17
C PRO A 238 4.40 7.04 -14.91
N GLY A 239 5.35 6.71 -15.79
CA GLY A 239 6.26 5.60 -15.58
C GLY A 239 7.07 5.80 -14.29
N GLY A 240 7.19 4.76 -13.48
CA GLY A 240 7.92 4.85 -12.21
C GLY A 240 7.15 5.47 -11.04
N ALA A 241 5.86 5.85 -11.20
CA ALA A 241 5.01 6.38 -10.13
C ALA A 241 4.60 5.34 -9.08
N GLY A 242 4.84 4.05 -9.34
CA GLY A 242 4.53 2.98 -8.39
C GLY A 242 3.13 2.37 -8.54
N LYS A 243 2.47 2.53 -9.70
CA LYS A 243 1.13 1.98 -9.99
C LYS A 243 1.00 0.50 -9.69
N THR A 244 1.93 -0.31 -10.19
CA THR A 244 1.99 -1.76 -9.96
C THR A 244 2.06 -2.09 -8.47
N ARG A 245 2.94 -1.42 -7.73
CA ARG A 245 3.06 -1.63 -6.27
C ARG A 245 1.78 -1.23 -5.52
N LEU A 246 1.17 -0.13 -5.92
CA LEU A 246 -0.10 0.34 -5.36
C LEU A 246 -1.24 -0.64 -5.65
N ALA A 247 -1.33 -1.16 -6.90
CA ALA A 247 -2.32 -2.15 -7.29
C ALA A 247 -2.17 -3.46 -6.51
N ILE A 248 -0.94 -3.99 -6.41
CA ILE A 248 -0.66 -5.20 -5.63
C ILE A 248 -1.01 -4.99 -4.15
N ARG A 249 -0.68 -3.82 -3.59
CA ARG A 249 -1.01 -3.49 -2.21
C ARG A 249 -2.52 -3.41 -2.00
N ALA A 250 -3.24 -2.68 -2.85
CA ALA A 250 -4.69 -2.56 -2.78
C ALA A 250 -5.38 -3.92 -2.96
N ALA A 251 -4.88 -4.76 -3.86
CA ALA A 251 -5.40 -6.10 -4.10
C ALA A 251 -5.18 -7.03 -2.89
N ALA A 252 -3.99 -6.99 -2.28
CA ALA A 252 -3.72 -7.71 -1.03
C ALA A 252 -4.61 -7.24 0.13
N ASP A 253 -4.99 -5.95 0.13
CA ASP A 253 -5.90 -5.38 1.11
C ASP A 253 -7.35 -5.87 0.94
N GLN A 254 -7.72 -6.37 -0.25
CA GLN A 254 -9.06 -6.83 -0.59
C GLN A 254 -9.19 -8.36 -0.67
N ILE A 255 -8.13 -9.12 -0.34
CA ILE A 255 -8.09 -10.58 -0.55
C ILE A 255 -9.21 -11.32 0.17
N ASP A 256 -9.60 -10.85 1.36
CA ASP A 256 -10.67 -11.47 2.16
C ASP A 256 -12.06 -11.32 1.53
N ARG A 257 -12.24 -10.34 0.66
CA ARG A 257 -13.50 -10.02 0.00
C ARG A 257 -13.77 -10.89 -1.22
N PHE A 258 -12.70 -11.29 -1.92
CA PHE A 258 -12.81 -12.10 -3.13
C PHE A 258 -12.61 -13.58 -2.78
N VAL A 259 -13.72 -14.27 -2.51
CA VAL A 259 -13.70 -15.67 -2.01
C VAL A 259 -13.03 -16.65 -2.98
N ASP A 260 -13.11 -16.37 -4.28
CA ASP A 260 -12.54 -17.22 -5.32
C ASP A 260 -11.15 -16.74 -5.79
N GLY A 261 -10.63 -15.66 -5.16
CA GLY A 261 -9.23 -15.29 -5.28
C GLY A 261 -8.94 -13.92 -5.86
N VAL A 262 -7.65 -13.58 -5.78
CA VAL A 262 -7.06 -12.33 -6.29
C VAL A 262 -5.84 -12.68 -7.13
N PHE A 263 -5.85 -12.32 -8.41
CA PHE A 263 -4.79 -12.73 -9.33
C PHE A 263 -4.15 -11.57 -10.05
N LEU A 264 -2.83 -11.52 -10.01
CA LEU A 264 -2.00 -10.61 -10.79
C LEU A 264 -1.74 -11.24 -12.17
N VAL A 265 -1.97 -10.46 -13.21
CA VAL A 265 -1.72 -10.81 -14.60
C VAL A 265 -0.74 -9.79 -15.17
N ASP A 266 0.49 -10.20 -15.45
CA ASP A 266 1.47 -9.35 -16.12
C ASP A 266 1.29 -9.41 -17.64
N LEU A 267 0.99 -8.25 -18.23
CA LEU A 267 0.72 -8.13 -19.67
C LEU A 267 1.91 -7.60 -20.49
N VAL A 268 3.10 -7.61 -19.90
CA VAL A 268 4.33 -7.09 -20.55
C VAL A 268 4.59 -7.74 -21.91
N THR A 269 4.27 -9.00 -22.06
CA THR A 269 4.51 -9.77 -23.30
C THR A 269 3.27 -9.92 -24.18
N ALA A 270 2.12 -9.42 -23.73
CA ALA A 270 0.89 -9.49 -24.52
C ALA A 270 0.93 -8.48 -25.67
N THR A 271 0.53 -8.88 -26.86
CA THR A 271 0.55 -8.05 -28.08
C THR A 271 -0.84 -7.79 -28.65
N ASP A 272 -1.82 -8.59 -28.28
CA ASP A 272 -3.19 -8.53 -28.78
C ASP A 272 -4.21 -9.05 -27.75
N SER A 273 -5.48 -9.05 -28.13
CA SER A 273 -6.59 -9.48 -27.27
C SER A 273 -6.51 -10.95 -26.86
N ASP A 274 -6.06 -11.82 -27.77
CA ASP A 274 -5.97 -13.25 -27.49
C ASP A 274 -4.84 -13.54 -26.49
N ALA A 275 -3.72 -12.84 -26.61
CA ALA A 275 -2.62 -12.91 -25.64
C ALA A 275 -3.03 -12.41 -24.24
N VAL A 276 -3.89 -11.38 -24.16
CA VAL A 276 -4.45 -10.93 -22.88
C VAL A 276 -5.32 -12.00 -22.25
N LEU A 277 -6.23 -12.60 -23.01
CA LEU A 277 -7.11 -13.68 -22.52
C LEU A 277 -6.30 -14.91 -22.10
N ALA A 278 -5.28 -15.29 -22.86
CA ALA A 278 -4.38 -16.39 -22.52
C ALA A 278 -3.60 -16.11 -21.22
N SER A 279 -3.12 -14.87 -21.03
CA SER A 279 -2.45 -14.47 -19.80
C SER A 279 -3.38 -14.53 -18.58
N ILE A 280 -4.64 -14.12 -18.73
CA ILE A 280 -5.67 -14.24 -17.68
C ILE A 280 -5.93 -15.71 -17.37
N ALA A 281 -6.13 -16.56 -18.39
CA ALA A 281 -6.36 -17.98 -18.21
C ALA A 281 -5.19 -18.67 -17.50
N SER A 282 -3.97 -18.34 -17.89
CA SER A 282 -2.73 -18.85 -17.25
C SER A 282 -2.65 -18.45 -15.78
N ALA A 283 -2.94 -17.18 -15.45
CA ALA A 283 -2.91 -16.69 -14.06
C ALA A 283 -3.95 -17.38 -13.17
N LEU A 284 -5.09 -17.79 -13.75
CA LEU A 284 -6.14 -18.56 -13.09
C LEU A 284 -5.84 -20.07 -13.02
N GLY A 285 -4.73 -20.53 -13.62
CA GLY A 285 -4.36 -21.95 -13.68
C GLY A 285 -5.25 -22.77 -14.60
N LEU A 286 -5.88 -22.13 -15.59
CA LEU A 286 -6.71 -22.83 -16.58
C LEU A 286 -5.81 -23.44 -17.67
N SER A 287 -6.01 -24.71 -17.96
CA SER A 287 -5.32 -25.37 -19.07
C SER A 287 -6.01 -25.00 -20.39
N GLU A 288 -5.23 -24.80 -21.43
CA GLU A 288 -5.76 -24.64 -22.80
C GLU A 288 -6.56 -25.88 -23.20
N ALA A 289 -7.87 -25.78 -23.19
CA ALA A 289 -8.73 -26.81 -23.76
C ALA A 289 -8.69 -26.62 -25.27
N ALA A 290 -8.11 -27.56 -25.97
CA ALA A 290 -7.85 -27.54 -27.43
C ALA A 290 -9.09 -27.31 -28.32
N GLU A 291 -10.30 -27.28 -27.75
CA GLU A 291 -11.56 -27.22 -28.50
C GLU A 291 -12.37 -25.93 -28.29
N ARG A 292 -11.93 -25.00 -27.42
CA ARG A 292 -12.71 -23.80 -27.06
C ARG A 292 -11.93 -22.51 -27.23
N SER A 293 -12.67 -21.43 -27.55
CA SER A 293 -12.12 -20.08 -27.52
C SER A 293 -11.69 -19.69 -26.08
N PRO A 294 -10.53 -19.05 -25.89
CA PRO A 294 -10.07 -18.60 -24.56
C PRO A 294 -11.12 -17.79 -23.81
N ILE A 295 -11.87 -16.94 -24.49
CA ILE A 295 -12.90 -16.10 -23.86
C ILE A 295 -14.08 -16.94 -23.34
N ASP A 296 -14.48 -17.97 -24.06
CA ASP A 296 -15.61 -18.83 -23.66
C ASP A 296 -15.25 -19.68 -22.43
N GLU A 297 -14.00 -20.13 -22.34
CA GLU A 297 -13.50 -20.84 -21.16
C GLU A 297 -13.43 -19.91 -19.93
N LEU A 298 -12.94 -18.68 -20.10
CA LEU A 298 -12.92 -17.68 -19.03
C LEU A 298 -14.34 -17.31 -18.57
N ARG A 299 -15.29 -17.11 -19.50
CA ARG A 299 -16.69 -16.85 -19.18
C ARG A 299 -17.30 -17.98 -18.35
N ARG A 300 -17.06 -19.23 -18.77
CA ARG A 300 -17.58 -20.40 -18.06
C ARG A 300 -17.07 -20.49 -16.64
N GLN A 301 -15.78 -20.23 -16.44
CA GLN A 301 -15.12 -20.33 -15.14
C GLN A 301 -15.52 -19.17 -14.22
N LEU A 302 -15.50 -17.93 -14.71
CA LEU A 302 -15.67 -16.73 -13.91
C LEU A 302 -17.13 -16.34 -13.67
N ARG A 303 -18.09 -16.95 -14.38
CA ARG A 303 -19.51 -16.55 -14.33
C ARG A 303 -20.12 -16.56 -12.94
N THR A 304 -19.70 -17.49 -12.07
CA THR A 304 -20.22 -17.65 -10.71
C THR A 304 -19.20 -17.28 -9.63
N GLN A 305 -18.00 -16.88 -10.03
CA GLN A 305 -16.89 -16.60 -9.11
C GLN A 305 -16.82 -15.12 -8.73
N GLN A 306 -16.36 -14.87 -7.49
CA GLN A 306 -16.01 -13.55 -6.97
C GLN A 306 -14.49 -13.39 -7.01
N VAL A 307 -13.97 -12.85 -8.09
CA VAL A 307 -12.54 -12.75 -8.38
C VAL A 307 -12.15 -11.29 -8.61
N LEU A 308 -10.98 -10.91 -8.12
CA LEU A 308 -10.29 -9.67 -8.50
C LEU A 308 -9.11 -10.03 -9.41
N LEU A 309 -9.10 -9.51 -10.63
CA LEU A 309 -7.93 -9.56 -11.51
C LEU A 309 -7.20 -8.22 -11.48
N VAL A 310 -5.90 -8.25 -11.21
CA VAL A 310 -4.99 -7.11 -11.34
C VAL A 310 -4.26 -7.25 -12.67
N LEU A 311 -4.62 -6.43 -13.65
CA LEU A 311 -4.03 -6.43 -14.97
C LEU A 311 -2.93 -5.38 -15.03
N ASP A 312 -1.66 -5.80 -14.99
CA ASP A 312 -0.53 -4.87 -14.94
C ASP A 312 0.04 -4.59 -16.35
N ASN A 313 0.45 -3.34 -16.58
CA ASN A 313 1.04 -2.86 -17.84
C ASN A 313 0.10 -2.88 -19.05
N PHE A 314 -1.17 -2.55 -18.88
CA PHE A 314 -2.19 -2.60 -19.93
C PHE A 314 -1.95 -1.58 -21.07
N GLU A 315 -1.11 -0.57 -20.85
CA GLU A 315 -0.76 0.43 -21.88
C GLU A 315 -0.23 -0.17 -23.21
N GLN A 316 0.24 -1.40 -23.19
CA GLN A 316 0.77 -2.07 -24.38
C GLN A 316 -0.33 -2.65 -25.25
N VAL A 317 -1.46 -2.97 -24.66
CA VAL A 317 -2.55 -3.74 -25.27
C VAL A 317 -3.89 -3.02 -25.14
N THR A 318 -3.91 -1.70 -25.19
CA THR A 318 -5.14 -0.91 -25.02
C THR A 318 -6.22 -1.26 -26.05
N VAL A 319 -5.84 -1.80 -27.20
CA VAL A 319 -6.77 -2.35 -28.22
C VAL A 319 -7.60 -3.54 -27.69
N ALA A 320 -7.14 -4.21 -26.65
CA ALA A 320 -7.86 -5.31 -26.00
C ALA A 320 -8.90 -4.84 -24.95
N ALA A 321 -8.98 -3.55 -24.65
CA ALA A 321 -9.89 -3.05 -23.62
C ALA A 321 -11.38 -3.41 -23.86
N PRO A 322 -11.93 -3.44 -25.08
CA PRO A 322 -13.32 -3.88 -25.33
C PRO A 322 -13.59 -5.32 -24.86
N VAL A 323 -12.61 -6.24 -24.99
CA VAL A 323 -12.75 -7.64 -24.56
C VAL A 323 -12.95 -7.76 -23.04
N LEU A 324 -12.34 -6.83 -22.25
CA LEU A 324 -12.56 -6.77 -20.80
C LEU A 324 -14.00 -6.39 -20.46
N VAL A 325 -14.62 -5.49 -21.24
CA VAL A 325 -16.01 -5.08 -21.07
C VAL A 325 -16.95 -6.25 -21.34
N ASP A 326 -16.68 -7.02 -22.41
CA ASP A 326 -17.46 -8.22 -22.73
C ASP A 326 -17.35 -9.28 -21.63
N LEU A 327 -16.15 -9.50 -21.09
CA LEU A 327 -15.94 -10.43 -19.98
C LEU A 327 -16.68 -9.98 -18.71
N LEU A 328 -16.63 -8.68 -18.39
CA LEU A 328 -17.35 -8.11 -17.26
C LEU A 328 -18.88 -8.23 -17.42
N ALA A 329 -19.41 -8.11 -18.65
CA ALA A 329 -20.85 -8.25 -18.91
C ALA A 329 -21.37 -9.64 -18.53
N ASP A 330 -20.59 -10.69 -18.81
CA ASP A 330 -20.96 -12.09 -18.59
C ASP A 330 -20.61 -12.62 -17.20
N CYS A 331 -19.73 -11.93 -16.44
CA CYS A 331 -19.19 -12.38 -15.15
C CYS A 331 -19.49 -11.35 -14.03
N PRO A 332 -20.68 -11.39 -13.40
CA PRO A 332 -21.12 -10.37 -12.45
C PRO A 332 -20.26 -10.24 -11.19
N GLY A 333 -19.61 -11.33 -10.75
CA GLY A 333 -18.72 -11.35 -9.59
C GLY A 333 -17.26 -10.93 -9.89
N LEU A 334 -16.94 -10.68 -11.15
CA LEU A 334 -15.60 -10.28 -11.58
C LEU A 334 -15.39 -8.77 -11.39
N LYS A 335 -14.25 -8.40 -10.79
CA LYS A 335 -13.74 -7.02 -10.76
C LYS A 335 -12.34 -6.96 -11.33
N LEU A 336 -12.03 -5.84 -11.99
CA LEU A 336 -10.75 -5.58 -12.62
C LEU A 336 -10.10 -4.35 -12.00
N LEU A 337 -8.83 -4.48 -11.61
CA LEU A 337 -7.95 -3.40 -11.23
C LEU A 337 -6.81 -3.33 -12.25
N VAL A 338 -6.79 -2.30 -13.06
CA VAL A 338 -5.88 -2.19 -14.20
C VAL A 338 -4.82 -1.15 -13.90
N THR A 339 -3.56 -1.41 -14.21
CA THR A 339 -2.53 -0.37 -14.26
C THR A 339 -2.23 -0.02 -15.71
N SER A 340 -2.22 1.25 -16.00
CA SER A 340 -1.93 1.77 -17.34
C SER A 340 -1.31 3.17 -17.22
N ARG A 341 -0.68 3.65 -18.28
CA ARG A 341 -0.24 5.05 -18.37
C ARG A 341 -1.38 5.97 -18.77
N GLN A 342 -2.39 5.45 -19.43
CA GLN A 342 -3.55 6.18 -19.94
C GLN A 342 -4.84 5.43 -19.59
N ALA A 343 -5.97 6.14 -19.59
CA ALA A 343 -7.28 5.54 -19.46
C ALA A 343 -7.56 4.59 -20.63
N LEU A 344 -8.32 3.53 -20.38
CA LEU A 344 -8.72 2.56 -21.41
C LEU A 344 -9.83 3.09 -22.33
N ARG A 345 -10.53 4.14 -21.90
CA ARG A 345 -11.65 4.80 -22.59
C ARG A 345 -12.79 3.85 -22.98
N VAL A 346 -13.15 2.97 -22.07
CA VAL A 346 -14.25 2.01 -22.21
C VAL A 346 -15.39 2.29 -21.23
N ARG A 347 -16.57 1.75 -21.51
CA ARG A 347 -17.75 1.92 -20.66
C ARG A 347 -17.53 1.28 -19.29
N GLY A 348 -17.96 1.98 -18.23
CA GLY A 348 -17.87 1.49 -16.86
C GLY A 348 -16.47 1.62 -16.24
N GLU A 349 -15.52 2.22 -16.95
CA GLU A 349 -14.19 2.51 -16.41
C GLU A 349 -14.25 3.61 -15.33
N ASN A 350 -13.61 3.35 -14.20
CA ASN A 350 -13.34 4.32 -13.14
C ASN A 350 -11.84 4.59 -13.09
N VAL A 351 -11.44 5.81 -13.43
CA VAL A 351 -10.02 6.19 -13.50
C VAL A 351 -9.58 6.82 -12.18
N ILE A 352 -8.49 6.31 -11.61
CA ILE A 352 -7.80 6.88 -10.45
C ILE A 352 -6.41 7.30 -10.90
N SER A 353 -6.11 8.60 -10.81
CA SER A 353 -4.78 9.11 -11.10
C SER A 353 -3.83 8.82 -9.94
N VAL A 354 -2.65 8.29 -10.26
CA VAL A 354 -1.55 8.03 -9.31
C VAL A 354 -0.46 9.06 -9.56
N PRO A 355 -0.47 10.19 -8.82
CA PRO A 355 0.52 11.24 -8.98
C PRO A 355 1.90 10.78 -8.45
N PRO A 356 2.99 11.50 -8.70
CA PRO A 356 4.23 11.36 -7.93
C PRO A 356 4.00 11.52 -6.42
N LEU A 357 4.95 11.07 -5.60
CA LEU A 357 4.89 11.24 -4.15
C LEU A 357 4.91 12.72 -3.77
N THR A 358 4.28 13.05 -2.64
CA THR A 358 4.24 14.42 -2.12
C THR A 358 5.63 14.98 -1.85
N LEU A 359 5.85 16.22 -2.28
CA LEU A 359 7.12 16.93 -2.20
C LEU A 359 6.99 18.18 -1.32
N PRO A 360 8.05 18.60 -0.61
CA PRO A 360 8.07 19.91 0.03
C PRO A 360 8.08 21.04 -1.01
N GLU A 361 7.31 22.08 -0.76
CA GLU A 361 7.27 23.27 -1.61
C GLU A 361 8.51 24.15 -1.45
N ALA A 362 8.66 25.16 -2.31
CA ALA A 362 9.77 26.09 -2.22
C ALA A 362 9.73 26.94 -0.94
N ALA A 363 8.54 27.16 -0.36
CA ALA A 363 8.34 27.84 0.90
C ALA A 363 8.89 27.06 2.10
N ASP A 364 8.97 25.74 2.00
CA ASP A 364 9.49 24.85 3.05
C ASP A 364 11.03 24.83 3.14
N ARG A 365 11.71 25.70 2.34
CA ARG A 365 13.18 25.83 2.41
C ARG A 365 13.59 26.38 3.79
N GLY A 366 14.24 25.55 4.58
CA GLY A 366 14.66 25.88 5.95
C GLY A 366 13.84 25.22 7.04
N SER A 367 12.85 24.40 6.66
CA SER A 367 12.12 23.55 7.62
C SER A 367 13.04 22.50 8.24
N SER A 368 12.74 22.13 9.48
CA SER A 368 13.47 21.10 10.23
C SER A 368 13.36 19.72 9.57
N ALA A 369 14.26 18.82 9.92
CA ALA A 369 14.21 17.41 9.47
C ALA A 369 12.88 16.74 9.87
N ALA A 370 12.29 17.13 11.02
CA ALA A 370 11.01 16.62 11.49
C ALA A 370 9.85 17.05 10.58
N GLU A 371 9.80 18.32 10.16
CA GLU A 371 8.80 18.83 9.22
C GLU A 371 8.98 18.20 7.83
N MET A 372 10.22 18.08 7.36
CA MET A 372 10.50 17.43 6.08
C MET A 372 10.09 15.95 6.08
N SER A 373 10.16 15.25 7.21
CA SER A 373 9.83 13.82 7.29
C SER A 373 8.36 13.49 7.08
N GLN A 374 7.46 14.47 7.02
CA GLN A 374 6.04 14.22 6.72
C GLN A 374 5.76 14.04 5.21
N PHE A 375 6.67 14.44 4.33
CA PHE A 375 6.51 14.27 2.88
C PHE A 375 6.88 12.84 2.44
N GLU A 376 6.00 12.20 1.67
CA GLU A 376 6.16 10.80 1.25
C GLU A 376 7.46 10.55 0.47
N ALA A 377 7.86 11.49 -0.40
CA ALA A 377 9.11 11.38 -1.16
C ALA A 377 10.34 11.35 -0.24
N ILE A 378 10.32 12.16 0.84
CA ILE A 378 11.39 12.18 1.84
C ILE A 378 11.38 10.89 2.66
N GLN A 379 10.20 10.40 3.06
CA GLN A 379 10.07 9.13 3.78
C GLN A 379 10.65 7.98 2.98
N LEU A 380 10.29 7.90 1.68
CA LEU A 380 10.83 6.88 0.79
C LEU A 380 12.35 7.00 0.65
N PHE A 381 12.87 8.22 0.45
CA PHE A 381 14.32 8.45 0.38
C PHE A 381 15.02 7.95 1.64
N VAL A 382 14.54 8.33 2.83
CA VAL A 382 15.14 7.94 4.11
C VAL A 382 15.11 6.42 4.29
N GLU A 383 14.00 5.78 3.98
CA GLU A 383 13.84 4.34 4.12
C GLU A 383 14.79 3.58 3.18
N ARG A 384 14.88 3.99 1.91
CA ARG A 384 15.78 3.38 0.93
C ARG A 384 17.25 3.69 1.23
N ALA A 385 17.57 4.91 1.68
CA ALA A 385 18.93 5.28 2.08
C ALA A 385 19.40 4.42 3.28
N ARG A 386 18.54 4.14 4.25
CA ARG A 386 18.84 3.24 5.38
C ARG A 386 19.06 1.80 4.96
N ALA A 387 18.39 1.33 3.94
CA ALA A 387 18.61 -0.02 3.42
C ALA A 387 20.00 -0.19 2.81
N VAL A 388 20.59 0.89 2.25
CA VAL A 388 21.92 0.91 1.65
C VAL A 388 22.99 1.31 2.66
N ARG A 389 22.64 2.20 3.59
CA ARG A 389 23.51 2.80 4.58
C ARG A 389 22.78 2.87 5.93
N SER A 390 23.00 1.86 6.77
CA SER A 390 22.21 1.64 8.01
C SER A 390 22.32 2.78 9.04
N ASP A 391 23.40 3.55 9.00
CA ASP A 391 23.65 4.72 9.86
C ASP A 391 22.99 6.01 9.33
N PHE A 392 22.37 5.99 8.15
CA PHE A 392 21.77 7.18 7.57
C PHE A 392 20.60 7.70 8.42
N ARG A 393 20.62 9.00 8.72
CA ARG A 393 19.55 9.71 9.39
C ARG A 393 19.29 11.05 8.70
N LEU A 394 18.03 11.41 8.60
CA LEU A 394 17.65 12.76 8.20
C LEU A 394 17.96 13.71 9.35
N THR A 395 18.74 14.74 9.08
CA THR A 395 19.15 15.78 10.04
C THR A 395 18.86 17.16 9.43
N ASP A 396 18.81 18.20 10.24
CA ASP A 396 18.61 19.56 9.74
C ASP A 396 19.71 19.99 8.74
N ASP A 397 20.93 19.46 8.89
CA ASP A 397 22.05 19.74 7.98
C ASP A 397 21.85 19.15 6.58
N ASN A 398 21.27 17.96 6.47
CA ASN A 398 21.11 17.26 5.18
C ASN A 398 19.69 17.32 4.59
N ALA A 399 18.70 17.79 5.37
CA ALA A 399 17.29 17.83 4.97
C ALA A 399 17.06 18.64 3.68
N ALA A 400 17.73 19.80 3.55
CA ALA A 400 17.65 20.64 2.37
C ALA A 400 18.20 19.93 1.11
N ALA A 401 19.29 19.17 1.25
CA ALA A 401 19.85 18.40 0.12
C ALA A 401 18.94 17.26 -0.29
N VAL A 402 18.38 16.50 0.67
CA VAL A 402 17.43 15.42 0.41
C VAL A 402 16.16 15.95 -0.26
N ALA A 403 15.62 17.07 0.22
CA ALA A 403 14.45 17.71 -0.37
C ALA A 403 14.70 18.14 -1.82
N GLU A 404 15.87 18.73 -2.10
CA GLU A 404 16.26 19.13 -3.45
C GLU A 404 16.44 17.92 -4.38
N ILE A 405 17.02 16.82 -3.90
CA ILE A 405 17.11 15.56 -4.64
C ILE A 405 15.71 15.07 -5.03
N CYS A 406 14.80 14.95 -4.05
CA CYS A 406 13.45 14.47 -4.30
C CYS A 406 12.68 15.37 -5.28
N ARG A 407 12.84 16.71 -5.20
CA ARG A 407 12.25 17.65 -6.16
C ARG A 407 12.79 17.48 -7.58
N ARG A 408 14.11 17.36 -7.73
CA ARG A 408 14.74 17.11 -9.05
C ARG A 408 14.36 15.77 -9.66
N LEU A 409 13.90 14.83 -8.85
CA LEU A 409 13.40 13.53 -9.27
C LEU A 409 11.87 13.50 -9.38
N ASP A 410 11.21 14.67 -9.36
CA ASP A 410 9.76 14.86 -9.47
C ASP A 410 8.94 14.03 -8.46
N GLY A 411 9.53 13.59 -7.35
CA GLY A 411 8.88 12.68 -6.41
C GLY A 411 8.57 11.29 -6.98
N LEU A 412 9.19 10.90 -8.09
CA LEU A 412 8.99 9.58 -8.69
C LEU A 412 9.66 8.48 -7.86
N PRO A 413 8.91 7.51 -7.33
CA PRO A 413 9.47 6.43 -6.49
C PRO A 413 10.67 5.72 -7.11
N LEU A 414 10.57 5.31 -8.38
CA LEU A 414 11.65 4.63 -9.08
C LEU A 414 12.93 5.48 -9.16
N ALA A 415 12.79 6.77 -9.47
CA ALA A 415 13.92 7.68 -9.55
C ALA A 415 14.59 7.88 -8.18
N ILE A 416 13.79 7.97 -7.10
CA ILE A 416 14.29 8.07 -5.73
C ILE A 416 15.02 6.78 -5.34
N GLU A 417 14.50 5.60 -5.65
CA GLU A 417 15.15 4.31 -5.38
C GLU A 417 16.49 4.18 -6.11
N LEU A 418 16.55 4.59 -7.38
CA LEU A 418 17.79 4.61 -8.16
C LEU A 418 18.84 5.60 -7.60
N ALA A 419 18.39 6.76 -7.13
CA ALA A 419 19.27 7.75 -6.52
C ALA A 419 19.80 7.28 -5.17
N THR A 420 18.96 6.72 -4.31
CA THR A 420 19.36 6.23 -2.98
C THR A 420 20.29 5.04 -3.05
N ALA A 421 20.25 4.24 -4.11
CA ALA A 421 21.25 3.19 -4.35
C ALA A 421 22.70 3.73 -4.48
N ARG A 422 22.86 5.03 -4.76
CA ARG A 422 24.18 5.71 -4.83
C ARG A 422 24.67 6.26 -3.47
N MET A 423 23.85 6.18 -2.43
CA MET A 423 24.20 6.65 -1.09
C MET A 423 25.34 5.87 -0.43
N ASN A 424 25.71 4.73 -0.99
CA ASN A 424 26.94 4.01 -0.60
C ASN A 424 28.23 4.73 -1.02
N LEU A 425 28.15 5.59 -2.05
CA LEU A 425 29.29 6.31 -2.62
C LEU A 425 29.27 7.81 -2.31
N PHE A 426 28.09 8.42 -2.17
CA PHE A 426 27.92 9.85 -2.09
C PHE A 426 27.13 10.25 -0.83
N SER A 427 27.48 11.40 -0.23
CA SER A 427 26.59 12.07 0.72
C SER A 427 25.39 12.68 -0.02
N PRO A 428 24.31 13.05 0.67
CA PRO A 428 23.16 13.75 0.05
C PRO A 428 23.57 14.99 -0.74
N GLU A 429 24.49 15.80 -0.22
CA GLU A 429 24.98 17.02 -0.86
C GLU A 429 25.75 16.70 -2.15
N ALA A 430 26.66 15.72 -2.09
CA ALA A 430 27.44 15.29 -3.25
C ALA A 430 26.56 14.64 -4.32
N LEU A 431 25.50 13.93 -3.92
CA LEU A 431 24.53 13.36 -4.84
C LEU A 431 23.68 14.45 -5.50
N ARG A 432 23.18 15.43 -4.72
CA ARG A 432 22.43 16.59 -5.23
C ARG A 432 23.24 17.34 -6.32
N ASP A 433 24.51 17.61 -6.05
CA ASP A 433 25.37 18.39 -6.96
C ASP A 433 25.64 17.64 -8.28
N ARG A 434 25.66 16.30 -8.24
CA ARG A 434 25.84 15.44 -9.42
C ARG A 434 24.56 15.18 -10.22
N LEU A 435 23.38 15.42 -9.66
CA LEU A 435 22.11 15.27 -10.36
C LEU A 435 21.87 16.29 -11.47
N GLY A 436 22.82 17.22 -11.75
CA GLY A 436 22.84 18.03 -12.96
C GLY A 436 22.91 17.20 -14.26
N ASP A 437 23.52 16.01 -14.21
CA ASP A 437 23.62 15.01 -15.30
C ASP A 437 22.79 13.76 -14.91
N ARG A 438 21.47 13.97 -14.70
CA ARG A 438 20.53 13.05 -14.04
C ARG A 438 20.59 11.61 -14.58
N LEU A 439 20.52 11.46 -15.90
CA LEU A 439 20.45 10.15 -16.55
C LEU A 439 21.72 9.32 -16.40
N LYS A 440 22.92 9.97 -16.28
CA LYS A 440 24.18 9.26 -16.08
C LYS A 440 24.37 8.77 -14.65
N VAL A 441 23.84 9.51 -13.67
CA VAL A 441 23.96 9.15 -12.25
C VAL A 441 23.01 7.99 -11.89
N LEU A 442 21.86 7.90 -12.55
CA LEU A 442 20.78 6.95 -12.28
C LEU A 442 20.88 5.66 -13.12
N GLY A 443 22.07 5.26 -13.49
CA GLY A 443 22.36 4.25 -14.52
C GLY A 443 22.39 2.78 -14.06
N SER A 444 22.00 2.38 -12.83
CA SER A 444 21.90 0.96 -12.46
C SER A 444 21.02 0.76 -11.23
N GLY A 445 19.87 0.14 -11.45
CA GLY A 445 18.93 -0.31 -10.43
C GLY A 445 19.19 -1.73 -9.94
N ALA A 446 18.27 -2.26 -9.13
CA ALA A 446 18.30 -3.63 -8.65
C ALA A 446 18.20 -4.63 -9.82
N ARG A 447 19.00 -5.70 -9.77
CA ARG A 447 19.14 -6.67 -10.86
C ARG A 447 17.92 -7.57 -11.07
N ASP A 448 17.04 -7.63 -10.10
CA ASP A 448 15.77 -8.36 -10.09
C ASP A 448 14.60 -7.60 -10.72
N LEU A 449 14.81 -6.32 -11.07
CA LEU A 449 13.82 -5.53 -11.80
C LEU A 449 13.86 -5.83 -13.31
N PRO A 450 12.71 -5.72 -14.03
CA PRO A 450 12.68 -5.76 -15.49
C PRO A 450 13.67 -4.74 -16.08
N GLU A 451 14.33 -5.07 -17.20
CA GLU A 451 15.37 -4.20 -17.83
C GLU A 451 14.89 -2.75 -18.00
N ARG A 452 13.63 -2.55 -18.38
CA ARG A 452 13.00 -1.23 -18.54
C ARG A 452 12.88 -0.42 -17.24
N GLN A 453 13.00 -1.05 -16.07
CA GLN A 453 12.96 -0.41 -14.75
C GLN A 453 14.34 -0.35 -14.07
N GLN A 454 15.35 -0.94 -14.68
CA GLN A 454 16.71 -0.94 -14.13
C GLN A 454 17.38 0.43 -14.24
N THR A 455 16.94 1.27 -15.16
CA THR A 455 17.40 2.66 -15.28
C THR A 455 16.24 3.60 -15.55
N LEU A 456 16.35 4.83 -15.07
CA LEU A 456 15.35 5.86 -15.39
C LEU A 456 15.28 6.10 -16.90
N ARG A 457 16.44 6.08 -17.58
CA ARG A 457 16.54 6.22 -19.02
C ARG A 457 15.73 5.14 -19.75
N ALA A 458 15.88 3.87 -19.38
CA ALA A 458 15.13 2.78 -20.00
C ALA A 458 13.61 2.95 -19.81
N THR A 459 13.18 3.45 -18.65
CA THR A 459 11.76 3.75 -18.39
C THR A 459 11.23 4.89 -19.29
N ILE A 460 12.04 5.92 -19.52
CA ILE A 460 11.70 7.05 -20.39
C ILE A 460 11.72 6.62 -21.86
N ASP A 461 12.79 5.95 -22.31
CA ASP A 461 12.94 5.45 -23.69
C ASP A 461 11.76 4.53 -24.05
N TRP A 462 11.36 3.66 -23.13
CA TRP A 462 10.16 2.84 -23.29
C TRP A 462 8.90 3.68 -23.46
N SER A 463 8.73 4.73 -22.67
CA SER A 463 7.58 5.63 -22.78
C SER A 463 7.55 6.34 -24.12
N TYR A 464 8.72 6.79 -24.59
CA TYR A 464 8.88 7.47 -25.87
C TYR A 464 8.58 6.56 -27.06
N GLN A 465 8.98 5.27 -27.00
CA GLN A 465 8.71 4.29 -28.07
C GLN A 465 7.22 3.96 -28.23
N LEU A 466 6.40 4.15 -27.19
CA LEU A 466 4.94 3.95 -27.27
C LEU A 466 4.20 5.14 -27.90
N LEU A 467 4.89 6.22 -28.21
CA LEU A 467 4.32 7.40 -28.86
C LEU A 467 4.30 7.25 -30.36
N GLY A 468 3.25 7.76 -30.99
CA GLY A 468 3.22 7.95 -32.43
C GLY A 468 4.21 9.05 -32.87
N PRO A 469 4.59 9.08 -34.17
CA PRO A 469 5.59 10.05 -34.67
C PRO A 469 5.25 11.52 -34.38
N SER A 470 3.98 11.90 -34.47
CA SER A 470 3.51 13.25 -34.15
C SER A 470 3.63 13.59 -32.67
N GLU A 471 3.31 12.63 -31.80
CA GLU A 471 3.43 12.79 -30.34
C GLU A 471 4.90 12.89 -29.90
N GLN A 472 5.79 12.09 -30.53
CA GLN A 472 7.25 12.16 -30.26
C GLN A 472 7.78 13.56 -30.57
N ARG A 473 7.42 14.10 -31.73
CA ARG A 473 7.80 15.46 -32.10
C ARG A 473 7.27 16.54 -31.18
N LEU A 474 6.00 16.41 -30.76
CA LEU A 474 5.40 17.35 -29.81
C LEU A 474 6.10 17.25 -28.43
N LEU A 475 6.45 16.04 -27.98
CA LEU A 475 7.19 15.85 -26.74
C LEU A 475 8.61 16.45 -26.82
N GLU A 476 9.31 16.26 -27.94
CA GLU A 476 10.60 16.89 -28.20
C GLU A 476 10.51 18.42 -28.18
N LEU A 477 9.49 18.98 -28.84
CA LEU A 477 9.23 20.40 -28.81
C LEU A 477 9.01 20.91 -27.39
N LEU A 478 8.15 20.27 -26.63
CA LEU A 478 7.85 20.62 -25.23
C LEU A 478 9.08 20.55 -24.31
N SER A 479 10.06 19.70 -24.63
CA SER A 479 11.32 19.62 -23.87
C SER A 479 12.13 20.92 -23.87
N LEU A 480 11.93 21.76 -24.87
CA LEU A 480 12.61 23.05 -25.01
C LEU A 480 11.98 24.15 -24.13
N PHE A 481 10.78 23.93 -23.61
CA PHE A 481 10.06 24.92 -22.81
C PHE A 481 10.17 24.59 -21.30
N ALA A 482 10.14 25.63 -20.47
CA ALA A 482 10.02 25.51 -19.02
C ALA A 482 8.55 25.32 -18.55
N GLY A 483 7.65 25.04 -19.51
CA GLY A 483 6.20 25.03 -19.39
C GLY A 483 5.60 26.14 -20.29
N GLY A 484 4.43 25.87 -20.86
CA GLY A 484 3.76 26.79 -21.75
C GLY A 484 2.25 26.76 -21.60
N SER A 485 1.55 27.84 -21.98
CA SER A 485 0.11 27.77 -22.19
C SER A 485 -0.19 26.92 -23.43
N VAL A 486 -1.38 26.34 -23.48
CA VAL A 486 -1.82 25.53 -24.63
C VAL A 486 -1.68 26.34 -25.92
N ASP A 487 -2.13 27.61 -25.94
CA ASP A 487 -2.04 28.51 -27.11
C ASP A 487 -0.59 28.76 -27.55
N ALA A 488 0.36 28.87 -26.61
CA ALA A 488 1.77 29.05 -26.94
C ALA A 488 2.37 27.82 -27.62
N VAL A 489 1.95 26.61 -27.17
CA VAL A 489 2.37 25.36 -27.81
C VAL A 489 1.77 25.22 -29.20
N GLU A 490 0.48 25.56 -29.40
CA GLU A 490 -0.19 25.58 -30.70
C GLU A 490 0.52 26.53 -31.66
N ALA A 491 0.77 27.77 -31.22
CA ALA A 491 1.44 28.78 -32.09
C ALA A 491 2.83 28.34 -32.56
N VAL A 492 3.57 27.61 -31.72
CA VAL A 492 4.90 27.10 -32.11
C VAL A 492 4.76 25.85 -32.99
N ALA A 493 3.80 24.96 -32.71
CA ALA A 493 3.53 23.78 -33.52
C ALA A 493 3.09 24.17 -34.96
N ASP A 494 2.23 25.19 -35.10
CA ASP A 494 1.78 25.71 -36.38
C ASP A 494 2.89 26.45 -37.18
N GLY A 495 3.91 26.93 -36.48
CA GLY A 495 5.07 27.62 -37.11
C GLY A 495 6.16 26.67 -37.63
N LEU A 496 6.05 25.38 -37.39
CA LEU A 496 7.01 24.40 -37.89
C LEU A 496 6.63 23.98 -39.32
N ASP A 497 7.56 24.17 -40.30
CA ASP A 497 7.40 23.68 -41.66
C ASP A 497 7.29 22.16 -41.68
N GLU A 498 6.09 21.63 -41.97
CA GLU A 498 5.82 20.20 -41.99
C GLU A 498 5.86 19.61 -43.40
N PRO A 499 6.43 18.36 -43.53
CA PRO A 499 6.24 17.58 -44.74
C PRO A 499 4.76 17.26 -44.92
N ALA A 500 4.25 17.38 -46.14
CA ALA A 500 2.84 17.12 -46.47
C ALA A 500 2.39 15.73 -45.93
N GLY A 501 1.47 15.73 -44.96
CA GLY A 501 0.87 14.52 -44.37
C GLY A 501 1.06 14.31 -42.87
N THR A 502 1.81 15.17 -42.16
CA THR A 502 2.08 15.06 -40.72
C THR A 502 1.67 16.32 -39.95
N ARG A 503 0.48 16.88 -40.22
CA ARG A 503 0.01 18.04 -39.47
C ARG A 503 -0.17 17.67 -38.01
N LEU A 504 0.61 18.31 -37.14
CA LEU A 504 0.49 18.18 -35.68
C LEU A 504 -0.80 18.89 -35.25
N ASP A 505 -1.83 18.13 -34.91
CA ASP A 505 -2.91 18.68 -34.12
C ASP A 505 -2.39 18.83 -32.68
N ALA A 506 -2.00 20.04 -32.32
CA ALA A 506 -1.36 20.33 -31.05
C ALA A 506 -2.29 20.04 -29.86
N LEU A 507 -3.61 20.30 -29.99
CA LEU A 507 -4.59 20.05 -28.95
C LEU A 507 -4.77 18.56 -28.70
N ASP A 508 -5.01 17.77 -29.75
CA ASP A 508 -5.14 16.32 -29.64
C ASP A 508 -3.84 15.69 -29.16
N GLY A 509 -2.70 16.17 -29.65
CA GLY A 509 -1.38 15.72 -29.20
C GLY A 509 -1.11 16.02 -27.71
N LEU A 510 -1.42 17.25 -27.25
CA LEU A 510 -1.30 17.61 -25.83
C LEU A 510 -2.24 16.77 -24.97
N GLY A 511 -3.50 16.59 -25.39
CA GLY A 511 -4.45 15.73 -24.71
C GLY A 511 -3.92 14.31 -24.57
N SER A 512 -3.37 13.75 -25.66
CA SER A 512 -2.77 12.40 -25.64
C SER A 512 -1.54 12.31 -24.74
N LEU A 513 -0.67 13.32 -24.73
CA LEU A 513 0.51 13.33 -23.85
C LEU A 513 0.13 13.47 -22.37
N VAL A 514 -0.93 14.25 -22.05
CA VAL A 514 -1.50 14.31 -20.69
C VAL A 514 -2.07 12.95 -20.31
N ASP A 515 -2.88 12.33 -21.17
CA ASP A 515 -3.46 11.01 -20.93
C ASP A 515 -2.37 9.95 -20.70
N LYS A 516 -1.25 10.01 -21.45
CA LYS A 516 -0.08 9.13 -21.29
C LYS A 516 0.82 9.52 -20.12
N SER A 517 0.41 10.54 -19.33
CA SER A 517 1.12 11.01 -18.13
C SER A 517 2.58 11.42 -18.39
N LEU A 518 2.89 11.95 -19.58
CA LEU A 518 4.20 12.47 -19.94
C LEU A 518 4.32 13.98 -19.69
N ILE A 519 3.19 14.66 -19.68
CA ILE A 519 3.04 16.05 -19.29
C ILE A 519 1.90 16.17 -18.28
N ARG A 520 1.89 17.24 -17.51
CA ARG A 520 0.80 17.54 -16.57
C ARG A 520 0.26 18.94 -16.81
N GLN A 521 -1.02 19.09 -16.58
CA GLN A 521 -1.67 20.40 -16.51
C GLN A 521 -1.42 21.00 -15.13
N VAL A 522 -1.12 22.29 -15.08
CA VAL A 522 -0.91 23.07 -13.86
C VAL A 522 -1.78 24.31 -13.94
N ASP A 523 -2.48 24.63 -12.86
CA ASP A 523 -3.25 25.87 -12.78
C ASP A 523 -2.32 27.08 -12.81
N SER A 524 -2.70 28.12 -13.57
CA SER A 524 -1.92 29.35 -13.66
C SER A 524 -2.02 30.12 -12.33
N THR A 525 -0.88 30.44 -11.72
CA THR A 525 -0.79 31.27 -10.51
C THR A 525 -0.95 32.76 -10.78
N ASP A 526 -0.84 33.19 -12.05
CA ASP A 526 -0.77 34.61 -12.44
C ASP A 526 -2.08 35.21 -12.95
N GLY A 527 -3.23 34.58 -12.67
CA GLY A 527 -4.55 35.09 -13.10
C GLY A 527 -4.84 34.92 -14.59
N GLU A 528 -3.98 34.27 -15.36
CA GLU A 528 -4.26 33.85 -16.73
C GLU A 528 -5.29 32.72 -16.73
N ARG A 529 -6.33 32.86 -17.55
CA ARG A 529 -7.45 31.92 -17.66
C ARG A 529 -7.12 30.59 -18.36
N LEU A 530 -5.91 30.44 -18.88
CA LEU A 530 -5.54 29.31 -19.72
C LEU A 530 -4.68 28.30 -18.92
N PRO A 531 -4.98 27.00 -19.04
CA PRO A 531 -4.19 25.96 -18.40
C PRO A 531 -2.77 25.94 -18.98
N ARG A 532 -1.80 25.72 -18.11
CA ARG A 532 -0.39 25.52 -18.51
C ARG A 532 -0.08 24.03 -18.51
N VAL A 533 0.76 23.62 -19.45
CA VAL A 533 1.30 22.27 -19.51
C VAL A 533 2.77 22.28 -19.14
N VAL A 534 3.17 21.32 -18.32
CA VAL A 534 4.54 21.18 -17.82
C VAL A 534 4.98 19.73 -17.99
N MET A 535 6.15 19.55 -18.57
CA MET A 535 6.80 18.24 -18.65
C MET A 535 7.50 17.95 -17.32
N LEU A 536 7.47 16.68 -16.88
CA LEU A 536 8.26 16.24 -15.74
C LEU A 536 9.76 16.49 -16.03
N GLU A 537 10.46 17.03 -15.03
CA GLU A 537 11.90 17.33 -15.16
C GLU A 537 12.73 16.07 -15.44
N THR A 538 12.27 14.91 -14.96
CA THR A 538 12.89 13.60 -15.21
C THR A 538 12.73 13.15 -16.67
N ILE A 539 11.68 13.59 -17.38
CA ILE A 539 11.45 13.27 -18.80
C ILE A 539 12.21 14.27 -19.68
N LYS A 540 12.35 15.51 -19.22
CA LYS A 540 13.04 16.59 -19.94
C LYS A 540 14.55 16.39 -20.04
N ALA A 541 15.16 15.61 -19.14
CA ALA A 541 16.61 15.35 -19.08
C ALA A 541 17.03 14.28 -20.10
#